data_efcca1ee853061d6dcc462e13995b248
#
_entry.id   efcca1ee853061d6dcc462e13995b248
#
_cell.length_a   1.000
_cell.length_b   1.000
_cell.length_c   1.000
_cell.angle_alpha   90.00
_cell.angle_beta   90.00
_cell.angle_gamma   90.00
#
_symmetry.space_group_name_H-M   'P 1'
#
loop_
_entity.id
_entity.type
_entity.pdbx_description
1 polymer ?
#
loop_
_entity_poly.entity_id
_entity_poly.type
_entity_poly.pdbx_seq_one_letter_code
_entity_poly.pdbx_strand_id
1 'polypeptide(L)'
;VIDAFDPKLLSILGEGVDVIIDGTDNFETRFYVNDLAQKYRIPWIYGSCVGSCGVSFPIIPGETPCLRCLIGHLPAYHATCDTAGIIAPAVQMTAAYETTEALKLLSGEKPRDSVAVFDIWQGEHHFIKAGKMKNKDCPSCGGHPVYPALQSQSSADVLCGRDTVQIRHPGAFELENMAREMKAGGAAVEYNGYLMITALEGHRTVLFPDGRMLIHGTKDKREARSLYQKYFQ
;
A
#
# COMPACT_ATOMS: atom_id res chain seq x y z
N VAL A 1 5.04 -14.40 2.54
CA VAL A 1 4.63 -13.05 2.05
C VAL A 1 3.12 -13.03 2.06
N ILE A 2 2.53 -12.01 2.68
CA ILE A 2 1.08 -11.82 2.80
C ILE A 2 0.74 -10.47 2.17
N ASP A 3 -0.41 -10.39 1.48
CA ASP A 3 -0.96 -9.14 0.98
C ASP A 3 -1.43 -8.28 2.17
N ALA A 4 -1.25 -6.95 2.08
CA ALA A 4 -1.68 -6.02 3.14
C ALA A 4 -3.19 -6.10 3.45
N PHE A 5 -3.98 -6.57 2.50
CA PHE A 5 -5.43 -6.74 2.63
C PHE A 5 -5.85 -8.19 2.93
N ASP A 6 -4.90 -9.12 3.11
CA ASP A 6 -5.22 -10.50 3.50
C ASP A 6 -5.78 -10.53 4.93
N PRO A 7 -6.93 -11.18 5.17
CA PRO A 7 -7.47 -11.35 6.52
C PRO A 7 -6.51 -11.98 7.53
N LYS A 8 -5.56 -12.80 7.06
CA LYS A 8 -4.49 -13.37 7.88
C LYS A 8 -3.57 -12.33 8.49
N LEU A 9 -3.47 -11.13 7.89
CA LEU A 9 -2.70 -10.03 8.48
C LEU A 9 -3.23 -9.68 9.88
N LEU A 10 -4.53 -9.73 10.10
CA LEU A 10 -5.14 -9.43 11.40
C LEU A 10 -4.70 -10.42 12.48
N SER A 11 -4.51 -11.72 12.16
CA SER A 11 -3.99 -12.68 13.12
C SER A 11 -2.52 -12.40 13.45
N ILE A 12 -1.71 -12.05 12.45
CA ILE A 12 -0.29 -11.71 12.65
C ILE A 12 -0.16 -10.45 13.55
N LEU A 13 -0.99 -9.43 13.32
CA LEU A 13 -1.00 -8.22 14.17
C LEU A 13 -1.41 -8.55 15.61
N GLY A 14 -2.27 -9.53 15.81
CA GLY A 14 -2.69 -10.03 17.13
C GLY A 14 -1.61 -10.85 17.85
N GLU A 15 -0.59 -11.36 17.14
CA GLU A 15 0.51 -12.15 17.70
C GLU A 15 1.65 -11.29 18.31
N GLY A 16 1.51 -9.97 18.30
CA GLY A 16 2.44 -9.03 18.93
C GLY A 16 3.45 -8.45 17.92
N VAL A 17 2.98 -7.54 17.07
CA VAL A 17 3.85 -6.73 16.21
C VAL A 17 4.25 -5.46 16.95
N ASP A 18 5.55 -5.22 17.10
CA ASP A 18 6.09 -4.08 17.82
C ASP A 18 6.09 -2.79 16.98
N VAL A 19 6.29 -2.92 15.66
CA VAL A 19 6.37 -1.79 14.74
C VAL A 19 6.07 -2.22 13.31
N ILE A 20 5.40 -1.34 12.55
CA ILE A 20 5.21 -1.47 11.10
C ILE A 20 6.16 -0.49 10.40
N ILE A 21 6.83 -0.92 9.33
CA ILE A 21 7.67 -0.08 8.48
C ILE A 21 7.03 -0.01 7.10
N ASP A 22 6.92 1.19 6.53
CA ASP A 22 6.27 1.44 5.24
C ASP A 22 7.22 1.09 4.07
N GLY A 23 6.86 0.10 3.28
CA GLY A 23 7.52 -0.21 2.01
C GLY A 23 6.55 -0.11 0.83
N THR A 24 5.44 0.60 1.00
CA THR A 24 4.36 0.67 0.01
C THR A 24 4.56 1.80 -0.99
N ASP A 25 3.91 1.70 -2.14
CA ASP A 25 4.01 2.66 -3.25
C ASP A 25 2.70 3.39 -3.58
N ASN A 26 1.63 3.12 -2.84
CA ASN A 26 0.32 3.71 -3.11
C ASN A 26 -0.41 4.15 -1.83
N PHE A 27 -1.25 5.18 -1.96
CA PHE A 27 -1.97 5.75 -0.83
C PHE A 27 -3.10 4.88 -0.29
N GLU A 28 -3.69 4.01 -1.10
CA GLU A 28 -4.76 3.12 -0.65
C GLU A 28 -4.23 2.14 0.40
N THR A 29 -3.12 1.45 0.09
CA THR A 29 -2.44 0.59 1.06
C THR A 29 -1.97 1.37 2.29
N ARG A 30 -1.42 2.57 2.11
CA ARG A 30 -0.98 3.42 3.22
C ARG A 30 -2.13 3.83 4.14
N PHE A 31 -3.29 4.19 3.60
CA PHE A 31 -4.46 4.50 4.43
C PHE A 31 -4.99 3.27 5.16
N TYR A 32 -4.93 2.10 4.53
CA TYR A 32 -5.29 0.84 5.17
C TYR A 32 -4.34 0.52 6.33
N VAL A 33 -3.02 0.60 6.11
CA VAL A 33 -2.00 0.42 7.15
C VAL A 33 -2.16 1.46 8.26
N ASN A 34 -2.42 2.74 7.91
CA ASN A 34 -2.69 3.78 8.89
C ASN A 34 -3.85 3.43 9.82
N ASP A 35 -4.98 2.99 9.25
CA ASP A 35 -6.17 2.67 10.02
C ASP A 35 -5.97 1.40 10.85
N LEU A 36 -5.22 0.39 10.34
CA LEU A 36 -4.79 -0.76 11.12
C LEU A 36 -3.91 -0.35 12.30
N ALA A 37 -2.85 0.43 12.03
CA ALA A 37 -1.91 0.90 13.04
C ALA A 37 -2.64 1.66 14.17
N GLN A 38 -3.56 2.56 13.82
CA GLN A 38 -4.37 3.31 14.79
C GLN A 38 -5.30 2.39 15.59
N LYS A 39 -6.00 1.47 14.93
CA LYS A 39 -6.96 0.55 15.56
C LYS A 39 -6.29 -0.42 16.53
N TYR A 40 -5.17 -1.00 16.15
CA TYR A 40 -4.43 -1.99 16.96
C TYR A 40 -3.35 -1.35 17.83
N ARG A 41 -3.19 -0.02 17.78
CA ARG A 41 -2.23 0.76 18.56
C ARG A 41 -0.78 0.33 18.31
N ILE A 42 -0.45 -0.01 17.08
CA ILE A 42 0.89 -0.42 16.65
C ILE A 42 1.60 0.80 16.07
N PRO A 43 2.81 1.16 16.56
CA PRO A 43 3.64 2.18 15.93
C PRO A 43 3.89 1.86 14.45
N TRP A 44 3.78 2.89 13.60
CA TRP A 44 4.03 2.78 12.17
C TRP A 44 5.00 3.86 11.71
N ILE A 45 6.08 3.46 11.07
CA ILE A 45 7.03 4.41 10.48
C ILE A 45 6.63 4.60 9.01
N TYR A 46 6.06 5.77 8.74
CA TYR A 46 5.67 6.18 7.39
C TYR A 46 6.88 6.64 6.59
N GLY A 47 7.01 6.18 5.36
CA GLY A 47 7.98 6.60 4.38
C GLY A 47 7.37 6.74 2.98
N SER A 48 7.77 7.78 2.26
CA SER A 48 7.36 8.01 0.88
C SER A 48 8.44 8.75 0.14
N CYS A 49 8.66 8.38 -1.13
CA CYS A 49 9.62 9.07 -1.97
C CYS A 49 9.15 9.08 -3.44
N VAL A 50 9.52 10.16 -4.15
CA VAL A 50 9.26 10.36 -5.57
C VAL A 50 10.32 11.28 -6.15
N GLY A 51 10.86 10.96 -7.34
CA GLY A 51 11.96 11.71 -7.93
C GLY A 51 13.20 11.68 -7.04
N SER A 52 13.65 12.84 -6.60
CA SER A 52 14.75 13.03 -5.64
C SER A 52 14.26 13.35 -4.22
N CYS A 53 12.95 13.48 -4.03
CA CYS A 53 12.34 13.88 -2.78
C CYS A 53 11.93 12.69 -1.92
N GLY A 54 11.96 12.87 -0.60
CA GLY A 54 11.46 11.88 0.35
C GLY A 54 10.85 12.52 1.58
N VAL A 55 9.97 11.74 2.23
CA VAL A 55 9.30 12.09 3.49
C VAL A 55 9.36 10.89 4.41
N SER A 56 9.64 11.10 5.69
CA SER A 56 9.52 10.06 6.70
C SER A 56 8.99 10.63 8.02
N PHE A 57 8.11 9.87 8.67
CA PHE A 57 7.53 10.25 9.95
C PHE A 57 7.12 9.05 10.80
N PRO A 58 7.53 8.98 12.09
CA PRO A 58 7.02 7.99 13.03
C PRO A 58 5.59 8.33 13.46
N ILE A 59 4.65 7.47 13.13
CA ILE A 59 3.25 7.58 13.55
C ILE A 59 3.03 6.70 14.77
N ILE A 60 2.90 7.34 15.94
CA ILE A 60 2.67 6.68 17.22
C ILE A 60 1.20 6.87 17.61
N PRO A 61 0.39 5.79 17.62
CA PRO A 61 -1.03 5.88 17.94
C PRO A 61 -1.28 6.50 19.31
N GLY A 62 -2.16 7.51 19.34
CA GLY A 62 -2.46 8.28 20.56
C GLY A 62 -1.56 9.50 20.76
N GLU A 63 -0.30 9.45 20.37
CA GLU A 63 0.69 10.50 20.61
C GLU A 63 0.84 11.47 19.44
N THR A 64 1.15 10.95 18.25
CA THR A 64 1.41 11.78 17.06
C THR A 64 0.17 11.90 16.16
N PRO A 65 0.15 12.85 15.19
CA PRO A 65 -0.82 12.83 14.12
C PRO A 65 -0.65 11.56 13.26
N CYS A 66 -1.74 11.03 12.73
CA CYS A 66 -1.72 9.92 11.80
C CYS A 66 -1.48 10.41 10.35
N LEU A 67 -1.29 9.50 9.39
CA LEU A 67 -1.07 9.86 7.99
C LEU A 67 -2.19 10.74 7.43
N ARG A 68 -3.44 10.46 7.76
CA ARG A 68 -4.60 11.24 7.30
C ARG A 68 -4.55 12.69 7.78
N CYS A 69 -4.04 12.93 8.98
CA CYS A 69 -3.79 14.27 9.50
C CYS A 69 -2.63 14.97 8.77
N LEU A 70 -1.58 14.22 8.42
CA LEU A 70 -0.38 14.76 7.79
C LEU A 70 -0.59 15.20 6.34
N ILE A 71 -1.34 14.43 5.56
CA ILE A 71 -1.47 14.65 4.10
C ILE A 71 -1.96 16.04 3.75
N GLY A 72 -2.85 16.62 4.55
CA GLY A 72 -3.31 17.99 4.35
C GLY A 72 -2.25 19.08 4.57
N HIS A 73 -1.09 18.73 5.12
CA HIS A 73 0.01 19.63 5.46
C HIS A 73 1.31 19.32 4.72
N LEU A 74 1.38 18.17 4.04
CA LEU A 74 2.55 17.81 3.24
C LEU A 74 2.52 18.55 1.89
N PRO A 75 3.69 18.83 1.30
CA PRO A 75 3.75 19.36 -0.06
C PRO A 75 2.97 18.45 -1.00
N ALA A 76 2.08 19.04 -1.81
CA ALA A 76 1.35 18.30 -2.84
C ALA A 76 2.33 17.97 -3.98
N TYR A 77 2.96 16.83 -3.92
CA TYR A 77 3.67 16.29 -5.09
C TYR A 77 2.63 15.79 -6.08
N HIS A 78 2.41 16.54 -7.15
CA HIS A 78 1.53 16.13 -8.25
C HIS A 78 2.14 15.02 -9.10
N ALA A 79 3.43 14.74 -8.92
CA ALA A 79 4.15 13.67 -9.60
C ALA A 79 4.03 12.35 -8.82
N THR A 80 3.83 11.26 -9.56
CA THR A 80 3.93 9.90 -9.05
C THR A 80 5.25 9.27 -9.47
N CYS A 81 5.64 8.15 -8.87
CA CYS A 81 6.84 7.40 -9.32
C CYS A 81 6.75 7.03 -10.79
N ASP A 82 5.54 6.85 -11.35
CA ASP A 82 5.29 6.55 -12.76
C ASP A 82 5.59 7.72 -13.69
N THR A 83 5.29 8.95 -13.23
CA THR A 83 5.43 10.15 -14.06
C THR A 83 6.79 10.84 -13.91
N ALA A 84 7.40 10.77 -12.74
CA ALA A 84 8.67 11.41 -12.42
C ALA A 84 9.85 10.42 -12.26
N GLY A 85 9.57 9.11 -12.14
CA GLY A 85 10.57 8.14 -11.74
C GLY A 85 10.99 8.32 -10.28
N ILE A 86 12.08 7.65 -9.90
CA ILE A 86 12.70 7.77 -8.58
C ILE A 86 14.19 7.43 -8.67
N ILE A 87 15.01 8.19 -7.95
CA ILE A 87 16.46 7.89 -7.85
C ILE A 87 16.73 7.01 -6.62
N ALA A 88 17.59 6.03 -6.76
CA ALA A 88 17.95 5.12 -5.68
C ALA A 88 18.42 5.81 -4.37
N PRO A 89 19.21 6.91 -4.40
CA PRO A 89 19.59 7.64 -3.19
C PRO A 89 18.40 8.16 -2.38
N ALA A 90 17.29 8.59 -3.02
CA ALA A 90 16.10 9.05 -2.29
C ALA A 90 15.42 7.89 -1.55
N VAL A 91 15.34 6.71 -2.18
CA VAL A 91 14.83 5.49 -1.54
C VAL A 91 15.69 5.09 -0.34
N GLN A 92 17.02 5.08 -0.51
CA GLN A 92 17.96 4.72 0.55
C GLN A 92 17.89 5.67 1.74
N MET A 93 17.77 6.98 1.50
CA MET A 93 17.62 7.97 2.56
C MET A 93 16.30 7.79 3.32
N THR A 94 15.17 7.57 2.60
CA THR A 94 13.88 7.29 3.24
C THR A 94 13.98 6.05 4.12
N ALA A 95 14.50 4.94 3.59
CA ALA A 95 14.68 3.69 4.34
C ALA A 95 15.61 3.86 5.55
N ALA A 96 16.69 4.68 5.45
CA ALA A 96 17.57 4.97 6.56
C ALA A 96 16.85 5.72 7.70
N TYR A 97 15.96 6.66 7.36
CA TYR A 97 15.11 7.31 8.36
C TYR A 97 14.14 6.33 9.01
N GLU A 98 13.45 5.53 8.22
CA GLU A 98 12.46 4.58 8.74
C GLU A 98 13.11 3.54 9.67
N THR A 99 14.20 2.94 9.24
CA THR A 99 14.92 1.95 10.06
C THR A 99 15.51 2.55 11.32
N THR A 100 16.02 3.79 11.28
CA THR A 100 16.52 4.49 12.46
C THR A 100 15.41 4.69 13.50
N GLU A 101 14.24 5.14 13.08
CA GLU A 101 13.12 5.37 14.01
C GLU A 101 12.55 4.04 14.55
N ALA A 102 12.53 2.98 13.72
CA ALA A 102 12.17 1.64 14.18
C ALA A 102 13.15 1.11 15.24
N LEU A 103 14.46 1.29 15.04
CA LEU A 103 15.47 0.90 16.02
C LEU A 103 15.34 1.65 17.33
N LYS A 104 15.04 2.96 17.30
CA LYS A 104 14.76 3.75 18.53
C LYS A 104 13.59 3.15 19.30
N LEU A 105 12.46 2.88 18.63
CA LEU A 105 11.28 2.27 19.27
C LEU A 105 11.61 0.93 19.91
N LEU A 106 12.32 0.05 19.18
CA LEU A 106 12.68 -1.27 19.66
C LEU A 106 13.72 -1.25 20.79
N SER A 107 14.53 -0.19 20.89
CA SER A 107 15.48 0.01 21.99
C SER A 107 14.89 0.79 23.17
N GLY A 108 13.61 1.20 23.11
CA GLY A 108 12.96 1.99 24.16
C GLY A 108 13.28 3.48 24.10
N GLU A 109 13.94 3.94 23.04
CA GLU A 109 14.23 5.35 22.81
C GLU A 109 13.04 6.07 22.19
N LYS A 110 12.94 7.39 22.47
CA LYS A 110 11.86 8.20 21.93
C LYS A 110 12.07 8.48 20.44
N PRO A 111 11.10 8.15 19.58
CA PRO A 111 11.15 8.50 18.16
C PRO A 111 11.02 10.00 17.94
N ARG A 112 11.40 10.45 16.76
CA ARG A 112 11.30 11.84 16.31
C ARG A 112 9.84 12.31 16.29
N ASP A 113 9.59 13.55 16.74
CA ASP A 113 8.28 14.22 16.76
C ASP A 113 8.05 15.15 15.56
N SER A 114 8.92 15.07 14.55
CA SER A 114 8.93 15.92 13.37
C SER A 114 8.94 15.10 12.08
N VAL A 115 8.27 15.62 11.07
CA VAL A 115 8.32 15.06 9.70
C VAL A 115 9.67 15.43 9.10
N ALA A 116 10.45 14.45 8.64
CA ALA A 116 11.59 14.70 7.77
C ALA A 116 11.08 14.85 6.35
N VAL A 117 11.45 15.94 5.70
CA VAL A 117 11.20 16.20 4.27
C VAL A 117 12.53 16.56 3.65
N PHE A 118 12.88 15.95 2.54
CA PHE A 118 14.14 16.25 1.87
C PHE A 118 14.03 16.18 0.35
N ASP A 119 14.91 16.93 -0.32
CA ASP A 119 15.26 16.74 -1.72
C ASP A 119 16.78 16.50 -1.79
N ILE A 120 17.18 15.24 -2.03
CA ILE A 120 18.59 14.85 -2.01
C ILE A 120 19.37 15.43 -3.21
N TRP A 121 18.68 15.72 -4.31
CA TRP A 121 19.30 16.32 -5.49
C TRP A 121 19.64 17.79 -5.27
N GLN A 122 18.77 18.52 -4.59
CA GLN A 122 18.97 19.93 -4.24
C GLN A 122 19.79 20.10 -2.96
N GLY A 123 20.03 19.03 -2.19
CA GLY A 123 20.69 19.10 -0.88
C GLY A 123 19.82 19.74 0.20
N GLU A 124 18.52 19.77 0.00
CA GLU A 124 17.55 20.34 0.96
C GLU A 124 17.10 19.30 1.98
N HIS A 125 17.01 19.72 3.24
CA HIS A 125 16.62 18.87 4.35
C HIS A 125 15.89 19.66 5.44
N HIS A 126 14.66 19.28 5.76
CA HIS A 126 13.81 19.98 6.70
C HIS A 126 13.17 19.03 7.70
N PHE A 127 13.08 19.47 8.98
CA PHE A 127 12.34 18.80 10.02
C PHE A 127 11.17 19.67 10.47
N ILE A 128 9.95 19.25 10.19
CA ILE A 128 8.74 20.01 10.44
C ILE A 128 8.02 19.42 11.64
N LYS A 129 7.84 20.19 12.72
CA LYS A 129 7.11 19.76 13.91
C LYS A 129 5.67 19.39 13.59
N ALA A 130 5.29 18.15 13.90
CA ALA A 130 3.99 17.59 13.53
C ALA A 130 2.87 17.79 14.55
N GLY A 131 3.18 18.13 15.79
CA GLY A 131 2.19 18.16 16.89
C GLY A 131 0.92 18.98 16.63
N LYS A 132 1.05 20.10 15.89
CA LYS A 132 -0.09 20.95 15.52
C LYS A 132 -0.95 20.43 14.37
N MET A 133 -0.49 19.37 13.68
CA MET A 133 -1.19 18.78 12.53
C MET A 133 -2.27 17.77 12.97
N LYS A 134 -2.30 17.38 14.25
CA LYS A 134 -3.28 16.41 14.76
C LYS A 134 -4.68 17.02 14.80
N ASN A 135 -5.60 16.42 14.04
CA ASN A 135 -7.00 16.84 13.99
C ASN A 135 -7.82 16.02 15.01
N LYS A 136 -8.56 16.70 15.88
CA LYS A 136 -9.41 16.08 16.91
C LYS A 136 -10.58 15.30 16.31
N ASP A 137 -11.05 15.70 15.12
CA ASP A 137 -12.16 15.08 14.40
C ASP A 137 -11.69 14.10 13.31
N CYS A 138 -10.41 13.70 13.35
CA CYS A 138 -9.87 12.76 12.36
C CYS A 138 -10.57 11.40 12.44
N PRO A 139 -11.08 10.86 11.32
CA PRO A 139 -11.79 9.58 11.33
C PRO A 139 -10.89 8.37 11.60
N SER A 140 -9.57 8.54 11.62
CA SER A 140 -8.59 7.49 11.95
C SER A 140 -8.01 7.59 13.35
N CYS A 141 -7.67 8.81 13.83
CA CYS A 141 -6.99 9.01 15.12
C CYS A 141 -7.65 10.05 16.04
N GLY A 142 -8.84 10.54 15.70
CA GLY A 142 -9.60 11.48 16.52
C GLY A 142 -10.34 10.84 17.70
N GLY A 143 -11.23 11.60 18.34
CA GLY A 143 -11.95 11.15 19.53
C GLY A 143 -12.93 10.01 19.28
N HIS A 144 -13.47 9.88 18.06
CA HIS A 144 -14.41 8.83 17.64
C HIS A 144 -13.98 8.21 16.31
N PRO A 145 -12.91 7.38 16.29
CA PRO A 145 -12.37 6.85 15.05
C PRO A 145 -13.30 5.79 14.45
N VAL A 146 -13.54 5.89 13.14
CA VAL A 146 -14.35 4.94 12.36
C VAL A 146 -13.52 4.08 11.40
N TYR A 147 -12.22 4.40 11.23
CA TYR A 147 -11.28 3.64 10.41
C TYR A 147 -11.79 3.39 8.97
N PRO A 148 -12.01 4.43 8.18
CA PRO A 148 -12.74 4.31 6.91
C PRO A 148 -12.05 3.39 5.88
N ALA A 149 -10.72 3.30 5.89
CA ALA A 149 -10.00 2.42 4.98
C ALA A 149 -10.17 0.93 5.30
N LEU A 150 -10.53 0.57 6.53
CA LEU A 150 -10.86 -0.82 6.91
C LEU A 150 -12.28 -1.22 6.51
N GLN A 151 -13.15 -0.24 6.25
CA GLN A 151 -14.53 -0.48 5.83
C GLN A 151 -14.68 -0.55 4.31
N SER A 152 -13.83 0.17 3.57
CA SER A 152 -13.82 0.20 2.12
C SER A 152 -12.74 -0.75 1.59
N GLN A 153 -13.04 -2.02 1.44
CA GLN A 153 -12.19 -2.91 0.65
C GLN A 153 -12.41 -2.58 -0.83
N SER A 154 -11.48 -1.85 -1.44
CA SER A 154 -11.46 -1.72 -2.89
C SER A 154 -11.13 -3.08 -3.49
N SER A 155 -12.05 -3.59 -4.32
CA SER A 155 -11.81 -4.85 -5.04
C SER A 155 -10.90 -4.68 -6.25
N ALA A 156 -10.46 -3.46 -6.55
CA ALA A 156 -9.64 -3.17 -7.74
C ALA A 156 -8.68 -1.98 -7.51
N ASP A 157 -7.39 -2.19 -7.73
CA ASP A 157 -6.32 -1.21 -7.59
C ASP A 157 -5.47 -1.08 -8.85
N VAL A 158 -5.05 0.15 -9.18
CA VAL A 158 -4.06 0.39 -10.23
C VAL A 158 -2.66 0.24 -9.62
N LEU A 159 -1.85 -0.64 -10.21
CA LEU A 159 -0.46 -0.81 -9.80
C LEU A 159 0.42 0.28 -10.40
N CYS A 160 1.23 0.94 -9.56
CA CYS A 160 2.19 1.94 -9.99
C CYS A 160 3.24 1.37 -10.96
N GLY A 161 3.64 2.17 -11.96
CA GLY A 161 4.68 1.81 -12.93
C GLY A 161 4.26 0.81 -14.01
N ARG A 162 2.98 0.41 -14.03
CA ARG A 162 2.47 -0.57 -15.00
C ARG A 162 1.04 -0.21 -15.38
N ASP A 163 0.72 -0.28 -16.66
CA ASP A 163 -0.67 -0.23 -17.12
C ASP A 163 -1.37 -1.52 -16.68
N THR A 164 -1.63 -1.64 -15.39
CA THR A 164 -2.10 -2.88 -14.76
C THR A 164 -3.07 -2.55 -13.62
N VAL A 165 -4.23 -3.19 -13.66
CA VAL A 165 -5.18 -3.18 -12.55
C VAL A 165 -5.10 -4.51 -11.82
N GLN A 166 -4.94 -4.46 -10.51
CA GLN A 166 -5.11 -5.61 -9.64
C GLN A 166 -6.56 -5.70 -9.17
N ILE A 167 -7.17 -6.87 -9.32
CA ILE A 167 -8.49 -7.20 -8.74
C ILE A 167 -8.29 -8.27 -7.68
N ARG A 168 -9.08 -8.21 -6.60
CA ARG A 168 -9.17 -9.25 -5.58
C ARG A 168 -10.51 -9.97 -5.67
N HIS A 169 -10.44 -11.25 -5.95
CA HIS A 169 -11.57 -12.16 -5.82
C HIS A 169 -11.82 -12.46 -4.33
N PRO A 170 -13.06 -12.59 -3.87
CA PRO A 170 -13.36 -12.84 -2.44
C PRO A 170 -12.97 -14.24 -1.94
N GLY A 171 -12.50 -15.13 -2.81
CA GLY A 171 -12.04 -16.48 -2.48
C GLY A 171 -10.75 -16.87 -3.18
N ALA A 172 -10.26 -18.08 -2.91
CA ALA A 172 -9.13 -18.66 -3.64
C ALA A 172 -9.57 -19.10 -5.04
N PHE A 173 -8.62 -19.07 -5.99
CA PHE A 173 -8.83 -19.65 -7.32
C PHE A 173 -8.31 -21.08 -7.39
N GLU A 174 -9.14 -21.98 -7.92
CA GLU A 174 -8.75 -23.36 -8.27
C GLU A 174 -8.06 -23.37 -9.64
N LEU A 175 -6.85 -22.81 -9.71
CA LEU A 175 -6.16 -22.49 -10.97
C LEU A 175 -5.97 -23.69 -11.91
N GLU A 176 -5.76 -24.90 -11.37
CA GLU A 176 -5.57 -26.10 -12.19
C GLU A 176 -6.84 -26.46 -12.95
N ASN A 177 -7.98 -26.46 -12.27
CA ASN A 177 -9.29 -26.73 -12.87
C ASN A 177 -9.64 -25.66 -13.89
N MET A 178 -9.48 -24.39 -13.53
CA MET A 178 -9.72 -23.26 -14.43
C MET A 178 -8.85 -23.31 -15.69
N ALA A 179 -7.56 -23.62 -15.54
CA ALA A 179 -6.66 -23.75 -16.68
C ALA A 179 -7.08 -24.89 -17.63
N ARG A 180 -7.56 -26.00 -17.07
CA ARG A 180 -8.07 -27.14 -17.87
C ARG A 180 -9.33 -26.77 -18.63
N GLU A 181 -10.30 -26.13 -17.99
CA GLU A 181 -11.55 -25.70 -18.58
C GLU A 181 -11.34 -24.67 -19.69
N MET A 182 -10.53 -23.64 -19.41
CA MET A 182 -10.24 -22.60 -20.41
C MET A 182 -9.48 -23.15 -21.61
N LYS A 183 -8.54 -24.10 -21.43
CA LYS A 183 -7.86 -24.79 -22.53
C LYS A 183 -8.83 -25.64 -23.37
N ALA A 184 -9.74 -26.34 -22.71
CA ALA A 184 -10.78 -27.11 -23.40
C ALA A 184 -11.72 -26.21 -24.22
N GLY A 185 -11.95 -24.98 -23.76
CA GLY A 185 -12.67 -23.93 -24.50
C GLY A 185 -11.85 -23.23 -25.60
N GLY A 186 -10.62 -23.66 -25.85
CA GLY A 186 -9.75 -23.12 -26.92
C GLY A 186 -8.97 -21.87 -26.52
N ALA A 187 -8.96 -21.46 -25.24
CA ALA A 187 -8.17 -20.32 -24.78
C ALA A 187 -6.67 -20.67 -24.64
N ALA A 188 -5.81 -19.73 -25.00
CA ALA A 188 -4.37 -19.83 -24.71
C ALA A 188 -4.12 -19.61 -23.22
N VAL A 189 -3.72 -20.66 -22.52
CA VAL A 189 -3.49 -20.63 -21.07
C VAL A 189 -2.13 -21.23 -20.73
N GLU A 190 -1.32 -20.50 -19.97
CA GLU A 190 -0.11 -20.98 -19.34
C GLU A 190 -0.37 -21.16 -17.84
N TYR A 191 -0.05 -22.33 -17.30
CA TYR A 191 -0.18 -22.65 -15.87
C TYR A 191 1.08 -23.37 -15.38
N ASN A 192 1.63 -22.93 -14.25
CA ASN A 192 2.88 -23.46 -13.68
C ASN A 192 2.77 -23.94 -12.21
N GLY A 193 1.56 -24.12 -11.70
CA GLY A 193 1.30 -24.50 -10.31
C GLY A 193 1.22 -23.32 -9.33
N TYR A 194 1.78 -22.15 -9.66
CA TYR A 194 1.80 -20.97 -8.80
C TYR A 194 0.93 -19.83 -9.32
N LEU A 195 0.77 -19.76 -10.63
CA LEU A 195 -0.05 -18.75 -11.29
C LEU A 195 -0.57 -19.27 -12.63
N MET A 196 -1.64 -18.66 -13.12
CA MET A 196 -2.20 -18.89 -14.45
C MET A 196 -2.15 -17.60 -15.24
N ILE A 197 -1.70 -17.68 -16.49
CA ILE A 197 -1.68 -16.57 -17.44
C ILE A 197 -2.63 -16.89 -18.59
N THR A 198 -3.47 -15.93 -18.94
CA THR A 198 -4.36 -16.02 -20.11
C THR A 198 -4.58 -14.64 -20.72
N ALA A 199 -5.16 -14.57 -21.90
CA ALA A 199 -5.59 -13.32 -22.51
C ALA A 199 -7.12 -13.23 -22.48
N LEU A 200 -7.64 -12.14 -21.91
CA LEU A 200 -9.07 -11.84 -21.88
C LEU A 200 -9.31 -10.53 -22.65
N GLU A 201 -10.04 -10.61 -23.75
CA GLU A 201 -10.36 -9.46 -24.62
C GLU A 201 -9.13 -8.60 -24.99
N GLY A 202 -8.00 -9.25 -25.24
CA GLY A 202 -6.74 -8.58 -25.59
C GLY A 202 -5.87 -8.15 -24.42
N HIS A 203 -6.36 -8.25 -23.18
CA HIS A 203 -5.60 -7.97 -21.98
C HIS A 203 -4.89 -9.22 -21.45
N ARG A 204 -3.58 -9.13 -21.24
CA ARG A 204 -2.85 -10.19 -20.55
C ARG A 204 -3.28 -10.23 -19.08
N THR A 205 -3.81 -11.36 -18.65
CA THR A 205 -4.34 -11.56 -17.30
C THR A 205 -3.54 -12.60 -16.56
N VAL A 206 -3.14 -12.31 -15.32
CA VAL A 206 -2.41 -13.21 -14.44
C VAL A 206 -3.23 -13.46 -13.18
N LEU A 207 -3.52 -14.73 -12.88
CA LEU A 207 -4.29 -15.14 -11.71
C LEU A 207 -3.39 -15.87 -10.72
N PHE A 208 -3.60 -15.60 -9.42
CA PHE A 208 -2.89 -16.24 -8.32
C PHE A 208 -3.86 -17.05 -7.46
N PRO A 209 -3.39 -18.14 -6.79
CA PRO A 209 -4.25 -18.98 -5.96
C PRO A 209 -4.97 -18.23 -4.84
N ASP A 210 -4.38 -17.14 -4.33
CA ASP A 210 -4.90 -16.33 -3.24
C ASP A 210 -6.05 -15.39 -3.64
N GLY A 211 -6.56 -15.49 -4.86
CA GLY A 211 -7.66 -14.67 -5.37
C GLY A 211 -7.20 -13.35 -6.02
N ARG A 212 -5.91 -13.05 -6.09
CA ARG A 212 -5.41 -11.89 -6.82
C ARG A 212 -5.44 -12.15 -8.32
N MET A 213 -5.84 -11.13 -9.07
CA MET A 213 -5.80 -11.10 -10.52
C MET A 213 -5.19 -9.80 -11.01
N LEU A 214 -4.21 -9.87 -11.90
CA LEU A 214 -3.61 -8.72 -12.57
C LEU A 214 -4.09 -8.65 -14.01
N ILE A 215 -4.64 -7.52 -14.41
CA ILE A 215 -5.06 -7.23 -15.77
C ILE A 215 -4.13 -6.18 -16.34
N HIS A 216 -3.27 -6.57 -17.27
CA HIS A 216 -2.30 -5.72 -17.93
C HIS A 216 -2.90 -5.02 -19.15
N GLY A 217 -2.40 -3.82 -19.47
CA GLY A 217 -2.80 -3.03 -20.64
C GLY A 217 -3.96 -2.09 -20.39
N THR A 218 -4.36 -1.89 -19.12
CA THR A 218 -5.35 -0.87 -18.74
C THR A 218 -5.02 -0.25 -17.37
N LYS A 219 -5.43 1.02 -17.19
CA LYS A 219 -5.50 1.71 -15.89
C LYS A 219 -6.95 1.98 -15.46
N ASP A 220 -7.92 1.64 -16.30
CA ASP A 220 -9.34 1.87 -15.98
C ASP A 220 -9.87 0.74 -15.10
N LYS A 221 -10.10 1.06 -13.82
CA LYS A 221 -10.69 0.14 -12.84
C LYS A 221 -12.07 -0.38 -13.24
N ARG A 222 -12.85 0.39 -14.05
CA ARG A 222 -14.19 -0.02 -14.50
C ARG A 222 -14.09 -1.08 -15.59
N GLU A 223 -13.20 -0.87 -16.55
CA GLU A 223 -12.91 -1.86 -17.60
C GLU A 223 -12.43 -3.18 -16.97
N ALA A 224 -11.45 -3.12 -16.05
CA ALA A 224 -10.94 -4.28 -15.36
C ALA A 224 -12.02 -5.03 -14.56
N ARG A 225 -12.91 -4.31 -13.87
CA ARG A 225 -14.05 -4.91 -13.15
C ARG A 225 -15.05 -5.58 -14.10
N SER A 226 -15.30 -4.97 -15.25
CA SER A 226 -16.19 -5.55 -16.28
C SER A 226 -15.64 -6.88 -16.80
N LEU A 227 -14.33 -6.94 -17.09
CA LEU A 227 -13.65 -8.18 -17.47
C LEU A 227 -13.74 -9.25 -16.37
N TYR A 228 -13.47 -8.85 -15.13
CA TYR A 228 -13.59 -9.77 -14.00
C TYR A 228 -15.01 -10.32 -13.84
N GLN A 229 -16.04 -9.48 -13.90
CA GLN A 229 -17.43 -9.91 -13.77
C GLN A 229 -17.85 -10.85 -14.89
N LYS A 230 -17.38 -10.61 -16.10
CA LYS A 230 -17.74 -11.42 -17.26
C LYS A 230 -17.17 -12.84 -17.23
N TYR A 231 -15.98 -13.03 -16.67
CA TYR A 231 -15.25 -14.29 -16.73
C TYR A 231 -15.12 -15.04 -15.40
N PHE A 232 -15.41 -14.38 -14.24
CA PHE A 232 -15.14 -14.94 -12.91
C PHE A 232 -16.28 -14.74 -11.90
N GLN A 233 -17.40 -14.15 -12.29
CA GLN A 233 -18.66 -14.08 -11.55
C GLN A 233 -19.79 -14.72 -12.36
#